data_392bf5e40ef907a0492df57f4cbf3a52
#
_entry.id   392bf5e40ef907a0492df57f4cbf3a52
#
_cell.length_a   1.000
_cell.length_b   1.000
_cell.length_c   1.000
_cell.angle_alpha   90.00
_cell.angle_beta   90.00
_cell.angle_gamma   90.00
#
_symmetry.space_group_name_H-M   'P 1'
#
loop_
_entity.id
_entity.type
_entity.pdbx_description
1 polymer ?
#
loop_
_entity_poly.entity_id
_entity_poly.type
_entity_poly.pdbx_seq_one_letter_code
_entity_poly.pdbx_strand_id
1 'polypeptide(L)'
;MRFKATVYVRLRGSVSDAAGNAVMNNTKRVSPLLEPHLLRIGKVIDFWFDAESMEIAKEQMDILSDRMLANTVIEDWEYEFQETEETGIGNISNDNAGTSKHAIFDES
;
A
#
# COMPACT_ATOMS: atom_id res chain seq x y z
N MET A 1 12.34 -4.46 -19.59
CA MET A 1 11.66 -3.25 -19.12
C MET A 1 11.53 -3.34 -17.61
N ARG A 2 11.70 -2.23 -16.94
CA ARG A 2 11.59 -2.19 -15.50
C ARG A 2 10.26 -1.57 -15.08
N PHE A 3 9.67 -2.14 -14.05
CA PHE A 3 8.38 -1.70 -13.54
C PHE A 3 8.41 -1.54 -12.04
N LYS A 4 7.53 -0.68 -11.54
CA LYS A 4 7.23 -0.59 -10.13
C LYS A 4 5.74 -0.86 -9.94
N ALA A 5 5.43 -1.78 -9.06
CA ALA A 5 4.07 -2.02 -8.61
C ALA A 5 3.95 -1.65 -7.15
N THR A 6 2.90 -0.93 -6.80
CA THR A 6 2.57 -0.64 -5.40
C THR A 6 1.26 -1.36 -5.11
N VAL A 7 1.32 -2.37 -4.26
CA VAL A 7 0.18 -3.22 -3.95
C VAL A 7 -0.37 -2.83 -2.59
N TYR A 8 -1.66 -2.53 -2.55
CA TYR A 8 -2.39 -2.19 -1.34
C TYR A 8 -3.20 -3.39 -0.90
N VAL A 9 -2.98 -3.84 0.32
CA VAL A 9 -3.67 -5.02 0.88
C VAL A 9 -4.41 -4.60 2.14
N ARG A 10 -5.70 -4.88 2.17
CA ARG A 10 -6.56 -4.52 3.31
C ARG A 10 -7.47 -5.68 3.65
N LEU A 11 -7.85 -5.76 4.92
CA LEU A 11 -8.89 -6.71 5.32
C LEU A 11 -10.20 -6.38 4.61
N ARG A 12 -10.96 -7.41 4.23
CA ARG A 12 -12.28 -7.23 3.66
C ARG A 12 -13.19 -6.53 4.65
N GLY A 13 -14.15 -5.77 4.13
CA GLY A 13 -15.04 -4.99 4.99
C GLY A 13 -15.81 -5.81 6.01
N SER A 14 -16.07 -7.07 5.70
CA SER A 14 -16.79 -7.98 6.61
C SER A 14 -15.90 -8.59 7.69
N VAL A 15 -14.59 -8.41 7.61
CA VAL A 15 -13.65 -8.98 8.57
C VAL A 15 -13.34 -7.95 9.65
N SER A 16 -13.38 -8.39 10.91
CA SER A 16 -13.06 -7.51 12.04
C SER A 16 -11.57 -7.14 12.02
N ASP A 17 -11.28 -5.86 12.17
CA ASP A 17 -9.91 -5.34 12.21
C ASP A 17 -9.55 -4.99 13.65
N ALA A 18 -9.06 -5.97 14.38
CA ALA A 18 -8.71 -5.77 15.79
C ALA A 18 -7.61 -4.72 15.97
N ALA A 19 -6.62 -4.71 15.08
CA ALA A 19 -5.55 -3.73 15.14
C ALA A 19 -6.07 -2.32 14.87
N GLY A 20 -6.93 -2.18 13.86
CA GLY A 20 -7.54 -0.89 13.55
C GLY A 20 -8.41 -0.39 14.69
N ASN A 21 -9.20 -1.27 15.29
CA ASN A 21 -10.05 -0.91 16.41
C ASN A 21 -9.22 -0.46 17.63
N ALA A 22 -8.11 -1.14 17.89
CA ALA A 22 -7.24 -0.77 19.00
C ALA A 22 -6.64 0.63 18.81
N VAL A 23 -6.20 0.93 17.58
CA VAL A 23 -5.68 2.26 17.27
C VAL A 23 -6.79 3.30 17.37
N MET A 24 -7.98 3.00 16.82
CA MET A 24 -9.10 3.92 16.84
C MET A 24 -9.50 4.29 18.27
N ASN A 25 -9.51 3.33 19.18
CA ASN A 25 -9.88 3.56 20.56
C ASN A 25 -8.94 4.52 21.30
N ASN A 26 -7.74 4.72 20.75
CA ASN A 26 -6.76 5.61 21.35
C ASN A 26 -6.65 6.97 20.67
N THR A 27 -7.39 7.20 19.59
CA THR A 27 -7.24 8.43 18.80
C THR A 27 -7.66 9.66 19.59
N LYS A 28 -8.72 9.58 20.37
CA LYS A 28 -9.21 10.73 21.12
C LYS A 28 -8.24 11.19 22.21
N ARG A 29 -7.44 10.30 22.71
CA ARG A 29 -6.44 10.66 23.72
C ARG A 29 -5.37 11.58 23.15
N VAL A 30 -5.02 11.36 21.87
CA VAL A 30 -3.99 12.15 21.20
C VAL A 30 -4.59 13.34 20.46
N SER A 31 -5.76 13.13 19.87
CA SER A 31 -6.45 14.14 19.07
C SER A 31 -7.90 14.26 19.52
N PRO A 32 -8.15 14.93 20.65
CA PRO A 32 -9.48 14.92 21.29
C PRO A 32 -10.60 15.58 20.50
N LEU A 33 -10.26 16.37 19.48
CA LEU A 33 -11.26 17.02 18.65
C LEU A 33 -11.75 16.18 17.49
N LEU A 34 -11.18 14.99 17.29
CA LEU A 34 -11.61 14.09 16.24
C LEU A 34 -12.71 13.16 16.73
N GLU A 35 -13.66 12.86 15.85
CA GLU A 35 -14.72 11.91 16.10
C GLU A 35 -14.53 10.71 15.18
N PRO A 36 -13.80 9.69 15.62
CA PRO A 36 -13.51 8.55 14.74
C PRO A 36 -14.72 7.65 14.54
N HIS A 37 -14.99 7.31 13.30
CA HIS A 37 -16.06 6.37 12.96
C HIS A 37 -15.51 5.01 12.56
N LEU A 38 -14.38 5.00 11.84
CA LEU A 38 -13.81 3.77 11.35
C LEU A 38 -12.33 4.00 11.11
N LEU A 39 -11.53 3.03 11.49
CA LEU A 39 -10.11 3.03 11.21
C LEU A 39 -9.71 1.63 10.75
N ARG A 40 -9.11 1.54 9.59
CA ARG A 40 -8.68 0.27 9.01
C ARG A 40 -7.18 0.32 8.80
N ILE A 41 -6.51 -0.78 9.11
CA ILE A 41 -5.07 -0.91 8.91
C ILE A 41 -4.82 -1.91 7.81
N GLY A 42 -3.96 -1.56 6.89
CA GLY A 42 -3.55 -2.43 5.82
C GLY A 42 -2.05 -2.35 5.62
N LYS A 43 -1.57 -2.95 4.55
CA LYS A 43 -0.16 -2.89 4.21
C LYS A 43 0.01 -2.43 2.76
N VAL A 44 1.16 -1.85 2.50
CA VAL A 44 1.56 -1.39 1.17
C VAL A 44 2.86 -2.12 0.83
N ILE A 45 2.89 -2.71 -0.35
CA ILE A 45 4.05 -3.45 -0.82
C ILE A 45 4.56 -2.78 -2.07
N ASP A 46 5.78 -2.29 -2.04
CA ASP A 46 6.43 -1.69 -3.20
C ASP A 46 7.36 -2.73 -3.81
N PHE A 47 7.20 -2.96 -5.09
CA PHE A 47 7.95 -4.01 -5.78
C PHE A 47 8.49 -3.49 -7.11
N TRP A 48 9.81 -3.52 -7.24
CA TRP A 48 10.50 -3.16 -8.48
C TRP A 48 10.99 -4.44 -9.14
N PHE A 49 10.71 -4.58 -10.43
CA PHE A 49 11.06 -5.81 -11.14
C PHE A 49 11.17 -5.56 -12.62
N ASP A 50 11.82 -6.49 -13.31
CA ASP A 50 11.95 -6.47 -14.76
C ASP A 50 11.01 -7.50 -15.37
N ALA A 51 10.44 -7.17 -16.51
CA ALA A 51 9.62 -8.08 -17.30
C ALA A 51 9.74 -7.69 -18.78
N GLU A 52 9.35 -8.60 -19.66
CA GLU A 52 9.49 -8.36 -21.09
C GLU A 52 8.51 -7.33 -21.63
N SER A 53 7.34 -7.24 -21.05
CA SER A 53 6.31 -6.31 -21.49
C SER A 53 5.40 -5.91 -20.35
N MET A 54 4.64 -4.84 -20.54
CA MET A 54 3.64 -4.39 -19.59
C MET A 54 2.55 -5.45 -19.38
N GLU A 55 2.17 -6.15 -20.44
CA GLU A 55 1.13 -7.17 -20.34
C GLU A 55 1.57 -8.33 -19.48
N ILE A 56 2.81 -8.81 -19.71
CA ILE A 56 3.37 -9.89 -18.90
C ILE A 56 3.54 -9.42 -17.45
N ALA A 57 4.02 -8.21 -17.26
CA ALA A 57 4.22 -7.66 -15.93
C ALA A 57 2.91 -7.63 -15.14
N LYS A 58 1.84 -7.15 -15.74
CA LYS A 58 0.53 -7.09 -15.07
C LYS A 58 0.00 -8.47 -14.77
N GLU A 59 0.07 -9.38 -15.74
CA GLU A 59 -0.38 -10.75 -15.54
C GLU A 59 0.33 -11.41 -14.37
N GLN A 60 1.64 -11.27 -14.30
CA GLN A 60 2.43 -11.87 -13.23
C GLN A 60 2.16 -11.19 -11.89
N MET A 61 1.93 -9.88 -11.87
CA MET A 61 1.61 -9.19 -10.64
C MET A 61 0.22 -9.57 -10.12
N ASP A 62 -0.73 -9.82 -11.00
CA ASP A 62 -2.04 -10.32 -10.59
C ASP A 62 -1.90 -11.65 -9.87
N ILE A 63 -1.12 -12.55 -10.44
CA ILE A 63 -0.89 -13.87 -9.84
C ILE A 63 -0.18 -13.73 -8.50
N LEU A 64 0.87 -12.94 -8.45
CA LEU A 64 1.66 -12.77 -7.23
C LEU A 64 0.84 -12.15 -6.11
N SER A 65 0.07 -11.12 -6.42
CA SER A 65 -0.75 -10.42 -5.44
C SER A 65 -1.83 -11.34 -4.87
N ASP A 66 -2.47 -12.10 -5.74
CA ASP A 66 -3.57 -12.98 -5.35
C ASP A 66 -3.09 -14.20 -4.58
N ARG A 67 -1.94 -14.76 -4.95
CA ARG A 67 -1.48 -16.03 -4.38
C ARG A 67 -0.47 -15.90 -3.25
N MET A 68 0.22 -14.77 -3.16
CA MET A 68 1.30 -14.63 -2.19
C MET A 68 1.21 -13.37 -1.35
N LEU A 69 0.95 -12.22 -1.96
CA LEU A 69 1.02 -10.96 -1.24
C LEU A 69 -0.20 -10.70 -0.36
N ALA A 70 -1.35 -11.20 -0.75
CA ALA A 70 -2.58 -11.08 0.02
C ALA A 70 -3.11 -12.45 0.40
N ASN A 71 -3.73 -12.53 1.58
CA ASN A 71 -4.50 -13.70 1.97
C ASN A 71 -5.95 -13.47 1.51
N THR A 72 -6.30 -13.95 0.33
CA THR A 72 -7.57 -13.62 -0.30
C THR A 72 -8.80 -14.20 0.40
N VAL A 73 -8.60 -15.05 1.40
CA VAL A 73 -9.71 -15.48 2.25
C VAL A 73 -10.26 -14.32 3.07
N ILE A 74 -9.37 -13.45 3.55
CA ILE A 74 -9.73 -12.34 4.44
C ILE A 74 -9.30 -10.96 3.93
N GLU A 75 -8.50 -10.88 2.88
CA GLU A 75 -7.96 -9.61 2.39
C GLU A 75 -8.33 -9.37 0.94
N ASP A 76 -8.50 -8.10 0.61
CA ASP A 76 -8.60 -7.62 -0.76
C ASP A 76 -7.30 -6.93 -1.13
N TRP A 77 -7.01 -6.87 -2.43
CA TRP A 77 -5.83 -6.19 -2.91
C TRP A 77 -6.15 -5.37 -4.16
N GLU A 78 -5.35 -4.32 -4.35
CA GLU A 78 -5.34 -3.52 -5.56
C GLU A 78 -3.94 -3.01 -5.77
N TYR A 79 -3.60 -2.55 -6.97
CA TYR A 79 -2.27 -2.01 -7.21
C TYR A 79 -2.28 -0.81 -8.14
N GLU A 80 -1.21 -0.03 -8.01
CA GLU A 80 -0.80 0.96 -8.98
C GLU A 80 0.44 0.41 -9.67
N PHE A 81 0.61 0.74 -10.94
CA PHE A 81 1.60 0.07 -11.76
C PHE A 81 2.16 1.03 -12.79
N GLN A 82 3.48 1.10 -12.90
CA GLN A 82 4.12 1.97 -13.87
C GLN A 82 5.44 1.42 -14.32
N GLU A 83 5.82 1.76 -15.55
CA GLU A 83 7.16 1.54 -16.05
C GLU A 83 8.06 2.60 -15.44
N THR A 84 9.28 2.23 -15.05
CA THR A 84 10.17 3.14 -14.37
C THR A 84 11.62 2.83 -14.69
N GLU A 85 12.49 3.81 -14.49
CA GLU A 85 13.92 3.60 -14.55
C GLU A 85 14.55 3.51 -13.17
N GLU A 86 13.75 3.63 -12.12
CA GLU A 86 14.22 3.54 -10.75
C GLU A 86 14.89 2.19 -10.51
N THR A 87 15.93 2.20 -9.71
CA THR A 87 16.67 1.00 -9.38
C THR A 87 16.34 0.47 -8.00
N GLY A 88 15.38 1.07 -7.33
CA GLY A 88 14.91 0.61 -6.05
C GLY A 88 14.87 1.70 -4.99
N ILE A 89 14.78 1.28 -3.77
CA ILE A 89 14.48 2.14 -2.64
C ILE A 89 15.50 3.26 -2.41
N GLY A 90 16.76 3.06 -2.81
CA GLY A 90 17.78 4.08 -2.66
C GLY A 90 17.45 5.37 -3.39
N ASN A 91 16.90 5.25 -4.60
CA ASN A 91 16.53 6.41 -5.40
C ASN A 91 15.37 7.15 -4.76
N ILE A 92 14.42 6.42 -4.25
CA ILE A 92 13.24 6.98 -3.61
C ILE A 92 13.64 7.75 -2.36
N SER A 93 14.52 7.18 -1.56
CA SER A 93 14.99 7.82 -0.34
C SER A 93 15.63 9.16 -0.61
N ASN A 94 16.44 9.24 -1.64
CA ASN A 94 17.12 10.48 -1.99
C ASN A 94 16.15 11.56 -2.43
N ASP A 95 15.15 11.19 -3.19
CA ASP A 95 14.21 12.16 -3.74
C ASP A 95 13.26 12.69 -2.69
N ASN A 96 12.95 11.93 -1.68
CA ASN A 96 11.86 12.24 -0.78
C ASN A 96 12.28 12.51 0.65
N ALA A 97 13.56 12.42 0.94
CA ALA A 97 14.03 12.42 2.32
C ALA A 97 13.54 13.58 3.16
N GLY A 98 13.38 14.74 2.60
CA GLY A 98 13.00 15.93 3.36
C GLY A 98 11.55 16.32 3.25
N THR A 99 10.80 15.75 2.34
CA THR A 99 9.50 16.31 2.00
C THR A 99 8.37 15.30 1.92
N SER A 100 8.69 14.03 1.77
CA SER A 100 7.72 13.03 1.37
C SER A 100 6.51 12.92 2.28
N LYS A 101 6.68 13.00 3.56
CA LYS A 101 5.55 12.81 4.48
C LYS A 101 4.47 13.87 4.29
N HIS A 102 4.89 15.11 4.20
CA HIS A 102 3.94 16.21 4.07
C HIS A 102 3.33 16.25 2.68
N ALA A 103 4.11 15.96 1.67
CA ALA A 103 3.61 15.96 0.30
C ALA A 103 2.51 14.91 0.10
N ILE A 104 2.67 13.74 0.70
CA ILE A 104 1.66 12.68 0.60
C ILE A 104 0.35 13.10 1.24
N PHE A 105 0.40 13.73 2.39
CA PHE A 105 -0.81 14.17 3.08
C PHE A 105 -1.46 15.36 2.39
N ASP A 106 -0.68 16.24 1.82
CA ASP A 106 -1.21 17.42 1.14
C ASP A 106 -2.00 17.06 -0.10
N GLU A 107 -1.65 15.97 -0.75
CA GLU A 107 -2.34 15.52 -1.95
C GLU A 107 -3.63 14.78 -1.66
N SER A 108 -3.83 14.35 -0.48
CA SER A 108 -5.03 13.64 -0.11
C SER A 108 -6.09 14.55 0.45
#